data_c50cbb9550e9c6947ba3809536af5f0f
#
_entry.id   c50cbb9550e9c6947ba3809536af5f0f
#
_cell.length_a   1.000
_cell.length_b   1.000
_cell.length_c   1.000
_cell.angle_alpha   90.00
_cell.angle_beta   90.00
_cell.angle_gamma   90.00
#
_symmetry.space_group_name_H-M   'P 1'
#
loop_
_entity.id
_entity.type
_entity.pdbx_description
1 polymer ?
#
loop_
_entity_poly.entity_id
_entity_poly.type
_entity_poly.pdbx_seq_one_letter_code
_entity_poly.pdbx_strand_id
1 'polypeptide(L)'
;MTFSRRNFFALAAGGTLLAQDPIKTGMNVLSKRPEDLEMPLSGFADYITPIEHFFVRTHVYVPTVNLNDWRLSVDGEVATPLTLTMDELKKLPSVEMVSVVECAGNGRAFVDPPVPGLQWTNGSVGNGRWRGVRLADVLKRAGIKDSGKEVLFNGADVPIGTMQDFRRSITAKKALDSNTLLAYEMNGVTLPVKHGFPLRVVAPGWASDSWVKWLTDITVLDKEFDGFWMKNAYRRPDHPIAPGSAMAPEKMVPVTSLRVKSVIASPIDGANVRLGDSFNVHGVAWSGDKGPVTSVDVSTDGGRTWKPAGLGADKSQFGWRQWSFSFRPDRESYYNVMARAKDASGDTQPLVEEYNPSGYGWNVVQTVGLNVLENPQTTASGGVNGSGIFGGPPTTFKDTCLGCHEEDVIRQQRLTRAQWDREITKMTNWGAQVKPEERDPILNYLVGRYGPRQR
;
A
#
# COMPACT_ATOMS: atom_id res chain seq x y z
N MET A 1 -4.45 45.45 10.67
CA MET A 1 -5.15 44.65 11.67
C MET A 1 -4.37 43.38 11.86
N THR A 2 -3.74 43.27 13.00
CA THR A 2 -2.77 42.25 13.38
C THR A 2 -3.50 41.00 13.87
N PHE A 3 -3.28 39.83 13.23
CA PHE A 3 -3.77 38.56 13.74
C PHE A 3 -2.76 37.96 14.73
N SER A 4 -3.24 37.82 15.95
CA SER A 4 -2.54 37.31 17.13
C SER A 4 -2.33 35.80 17.04
N ARG A 5 -1.08 35.36 17.23
CA ARG A 5 -0.72 33.95 17.52
C ARG A 5 -1.26 33.60 18.92
N ARG A 6 -2.21 32.70 19.01
CA ARG A 6 -2.62 32.08 20.28
C ARG A 6 -1.84 30.79 20.49
N ASN A 7 -1.01 30.82 21.52
CA ASN A 7 -0.26 29.71 22.08
C ASN A 7 -1.20 28.58 22.53
N PHE A 8 -0.96 27.38 22.06
CA PHE A 8 -1.47 26.17 22.69
C PHE A 8 -0.54 25.84 23.87
N PHE A 9 -0.97 26.19 25.08
CA PHE A 9 -0.40 25.64 26.30
C PHE A 9 -1.03 24.24 26.52
N ALA A 10 -0.20 23.19 26.48
CA ALA A 10 -0.60 21.88 26.92
C ALA A 10 -0.62 21.88 28.47
N LEU A 11 -1.79 21.77 29.05
CA LEU A 11 -1.93 21.42 30.46
C LEU A 11 -1.53 19.95 30.63
N ALA A 12 -0.46 19.71 31.38
CA ALA A 12 -0.11 18.41 31.91
C ALA A 12 -1.06 18.07 33.06
N ALA A 13 -2.20 17.47 32.76
CA ALA A 13 -2.98 16.70 33.72
C ALA A 13 -2.86 15.24 33.27
N GLY A 14 -2.61 14.31 34.21
CA GLY A 14 -2.44 12.88 33.94
C GLY A 14 -3.63 12.24 33.23
N GLY A 15 -3.80 12.56 31.98
CA GLY A 15 -4.79 12.02 31.07
C GLY A 15 -4.11 11.09 30.07
N THR A 16 -4.69 9.96 29.85
CA THR A 16 -4.36 8.99 28.80
C THR A 16 -4.14 9.76 27.49
N LEU A 17 -2.89 9.81 27.01
CA LEU A 17 -2.58 10.35 25.68
C LEU A 17 -3.19 9.39 24.65
N LEU A 18 -4.42 9.67 24.24
CA LEU A 18 -5.03 9.05 23.07
C LEU A 18 -4.39 9.73 21.86
N ALA A 19 -3.67 8.98 21.06
CA ALA A 19 -3.24 9.47 19.74
C ALA A 19 -4.50 9.80 18.95
N GLN A 20 -4.57 11.03 18.40
CA GLN A 20 -5.68 11.43 17.53
C GLN A 20 -5.25 11.25 16.09
N ASP A 21 -6.11 10.61 15.29
CA ASP A 21 -5.90 10.59 13.85
C ASP A 21 -6.23 11.96 13.26
N PRO A 22 -5.37 12.51 12.42
CA PRO A 22 -5.72 13.69 11.63
C PRO A 22 -6.88 13.36 10.69
N ILE A 23 -7.69 14.36 10.38
CA ILE A 23 -8.78 14.22 9.42
C ILE A 23 -8.17 13.94 8.04
N LYS A 24 -8.56 12.84 7.41
CA LYS A 24 -8.15 12.45 6.06
C LYS A 24 -9.04 13.16 5.03
N THR A 25 -8.55 14.22 4.42
CA THR A 25 -9.30 14.99 3.40
C THR A 25 -8.77 14.72 2.01
N GLY A 26 -9.65 14.73 1.00
CA GLY A 26 -9.27 14.58 -0.40
C GLY A 26 -8.72 13.20 -0.79
N MET A 27 -8.86 12.20 0.06
CA MET A 27 -8.44 10.83 -0.22
C MET A 27 -9.45 10.11 -1.12
N ASN A 28 -8.94 9.22 -1.97
CA ASN A 28 -9.79 8.29 -2.72
C ASN A 28 -10.25 7.16 -1.79
N VAL A 29 -11.55 7.04 -1.55
CA VAL A 29 -12.11 6.00 -0.67
C VAL A 29 -12.34 4.73 -1.45
N LEU A 30 -11.59 3.66 -1.14
CA LEU A 30 -11.77 2.33 -1.72
C LEU A 30 -12.71 1.47 -0.86
N SER A 31 -12.66 1.64 0.45
CA SER A 31 -13.58 1.01 1.38
C SER A 31 -13.79 1.94 2.58
N LYS A 32 -15.04 1.99 3.07
CA LYS A 32 -15.40 2.73 4.30
C LYS A 32 -15.29 1.84 5.53
N ARG A 33 -15.50 0.55 5.37
CA ARG A 33 -15.45 -0.43 6.45
C ARG A 33 -14.98 -1.82 5.94
N PRO A 34 -13.79 -2.30 6.36
CA PRO A 34 -12.75 -1.52 7.04
C PRO A 34 -12.30 -0.36 6.17
N GLU A 35 -11.79 0.71 6.81
CA GLU A 35 -11.39 1.91 6.08
C GLU A 35 -10.12 1.66 5.27
N ASP A 36 -10.22 1.86 3.95
CA ASP A 36 -9.11 1.80 3.02
C ASP A 36 -9.12 3.05 2.15
N LEU A 37 -8.07 3.86 2.27
CA LEU A 37 -7.94 5.18 1.65
C LEU A 37 -6.68 5.26 0.81
N GLU A 38 -6.82 5.73 -0.42
CA GLU A 38 -5.73 5.94 -1.37
C GLU A 38 -5.39 7.43 -1.47
N MET A 39 -4.10 7.74 -1.48
CA MET A 39 -3.60 9.09 -1.72
C MET A 39 -3.93 9.54 -3.14
N PRO A 40 -4.46 10.76 -3.37
CA PRO A 40 -4.64 11.30 -4.70
C PRO A 40 -3.28 11.64 -5.35
N LEU A 41 -3.23 11.80 -6.69
CA LEU A 41 -2.00 12.15 -7.40
C LEU A 41 -1.35 13.45 -6.90
N SER A 42 -2.14 14.41 -6.40
CA SER A 42 -1.64 15.63 -5.79
C SER A 42 -0.78 15.40 -4.55
N GLY A 43 -0.95 14.27 -3.85
CA GLY A 43 -0.16 13.91 -2.67
C GLY A 43 1.30 13.56 -2.99
N PHE A 44 1.67 13.38 -4.26
CA PHE A 44 3.06 13.16 -4.69
C PHE A 44 3.87 14.44 -4.85
N ALA A 45 3.28 15.62 -4.59
CA ALA A 45 3.98 16.89 -4.69
C ALA A 45 5.06 17.07 -3.61
N ASP A 46 4.83 16.53 -2.40
CA ASP A 46 5.72 16.67 -1.26
C ASP A 46 6.75 15.54 -1.19
N TYR A 47 7.98 15.85 -0.73
CA TYR A 47 8.99 14.81 -0.47
C TYR A 47 8.57 13.91 0.71
N ILE A 48 8.07 14.49 1.79
CA ILE A 48 7.45 13.74 2.89
C ILE A 48 5.95 13.83 2.74
N THR A 49 5.29 12.70 2.57
CA THR A 49 3.83 12.64 2.46
C THR A 49 3.18 13.15 3.74
N PRO A 50 2.35 14.21 3.71
CA PRO A 50 1.60 14.68 4.87
C PRO A 50 0.75 13.55 5.47
N ILE A 51 0.62 13.51 6.80
CA ILE A 51 -0.12 12.42 7.47
C ILE A 51 -1.57 12.36 7.00
N GLU A 52 -2.21 13.50 6.77
CA GLU A 52 -3.58 13.61 6.26
C GLU A 52 -3.77 13.00 4.87
N HIS A 53 -2.72 12.95 4.05
CA HIS A 53 -2.70 12.34 2.71
C HIS A 53 -2.08 10.95 2.69
N PHE A 54 -1.54 10.48 3.81
CA PHE A 54 -0.92 9.16 3.86
C PHE A 54 -1.99 8.05 3.73
N PHE A 55 -1.79 7.08 2.84
CA PHE A 55 -2.77 6.02 2.60
C PHE A 55 -3.08 5.20 3.86
N VAL A 56 -4.29 4.68 3.92
CA VAL A 56 -4.74 3.78 5.00
C VAL A 56 -5.11 2.44 4.40
N ARG A 57 -4.57 1.37 4.96
CA ARG A 57 -4.95 -0.01 4.67
C ARG A 57 -5.24 -0.75 5.97
N THR A 58 -6.44 -1.25 6.12
CA THR A 58 -6.89 -1.98 7.30
C THR A 58 -7.53 -3.30 6.89
N HIS A 59 -7.10 -4.43 7.48
CA HIS A 59 -7.70 -5.74 7.15
C HIS A 59 -8.99 -5.98 7.91
N VAL A 60 -9.05 -5.50 9.15
CA VAL A 60 -10.16 -5.76 10.06
C VAL A 60 -10.66 -4.44 10.67
N TYR A 61 -10.33 -4.19 11.92
CA TYR A 61 -10.66 -2.97 12.64
C TYR A 61 -9.39 -2.27 13.13
N VAL A 62 -9.48 -0.96 13.28
CA VAL A 62 -8.47 -0.20 13.99
C VAL A 62 -8.68 -0.43 15.49
N PRO A 63 -7.73 -1.03 16.21
CA PRO A 63 -7.90 -1.29 17.65
C PRO A 63 -7.79 -0.03 18.47
N THR A 64 -8.46 -0.02 19.63
CA THR A 64 -8.22 0.98 20.67
C THR A 64 -7.15 0.46 21.61
N VAL A 65 -6.01 1.15 21.70
CA VAL A 65 -4.88 0.75 22.53
C VAL A 65 -4.69 1.75 23.67
N ASN A 66 -4.71 1.26 24.92
CA ASN A 66 -4.37 2.01 26.10
C ASN A 66 -2.88 1.80 26.44
N LEU A 67 -2.09 2.87 26.44
CA LEU A 67 -0.65 2.79 26.72
C LEU A 67 -0.31 2.24 28.12
N ASN A 68 -1.16 2.48 29.11
CA ASN A 68 -0.91 1.99 30.46
C ASN A 68 -0.90 0.46 30.52
N ASP A 69 -1.76 -0.18 29.71
CA ASP A 69 -1.91 -1.63 29.66
C ASP A 69 -1.09 -2.27 28.54
N TRP A 70 -0.65 -1.46 27.55
CA TRP A 70 0.11 -1.97 26.42
C TRP A 70 1.48 -2.49 26.83
N ARG A 71 1.83 -3.64 26.31
CA ARG A 71 3.16 -4.27 26.47
C ARG A 71 3.59 -4.84 25.12
N LEU A 72 4.92 -4.82 24.90
CA LEU A 72 5.56 -5.58 23.83
C LEU A 72 6.13 -6.86 24.42
N SER A 73 5.62 -8.00 23.97
CA SER A 73 6.17 -9.31 24.26
C SER A 73 7.22 -9.70 23.23
N VAL A 74 8.34 -10.29 23.67
CA VAL A 74 9.37 -10.85 22.79
C VAL A 74 9.73 -12.24 23.32
N ASP A 75 9.48 -13.28 22.52
CA ASP A 75 9.64 -14.67 22.93
C ASP A 75 10.13 -15.59 21.79
N GLY A 76 9.99 -16.92 21.97
CA GLY A 76 10.41 -17.95 21.03
C GLY A 76 11.90 -18.29 21.17
N GLU A 77 12.62 -18.36 20.03
CA GLU A 77 14.04 -18.69 20.00
C GLU A 77 14.93 -17.54 20.52
N VAL A 78 14.73 -17.18 21.78
CA VAL A 78 15.50 -16.19 22.53
C VAL A 78 16.03 -16.79 23.82
N ALA A 79 17.12 -16.24 24.37
CA ALA A 79 17.69 -16.70 25.64
C ALA A 79 16.84 -16.24 26.84
N THR A 80 16.30 -15.03 26.76
CA THR A 80 15.51 -14.41 27.83
C THR A 80 14.32 -13.68 27.21
N PRO A 81 13.10 -14.21 27.36
CA PRO A 81 11.89 -13.51 26.96
C PRO A 81 11.78 -12.13 27.60
N LEU A 82 11.26 -11.15 26.86
CA LEU A 82 11.09 -9.78 27.33
C LEU A 82 9.61 -9.40 27.33
N THR A 83 9.23 -8.57 28.30
CA THR A 83 7.98 -7.82 28.28
C THR A 83 8.34 -6.36 28.54
N LEU A 84 8.11 -5.50 27.56
CA LEU A 84 8.53 -4.10 27.58
C LEU A 84 7.34 -3.15 27.59
N THR A 85 7.40 -2.14 28.41
CA THR A 85 6.56 -0.95 28.31
C THR A 85 7.10 -0.01 27.24
N MET A 86 6.31 0.98 26.81
CA MET A 86 6.76 2.00 25.85
C MET A 86 7.95 2.81 26.42
N ASP A 87 7.94 3.10 27.71
CA ASP A 87 9.02 3.85 28.36
C ASP A 87 10.33 3.05 28.41
N GLU A 88 10.26 1.73 28.63
CA GLU A 88 11.44 0.86 28.57
C GLU A 88 11.98 0.71 27.15
N LEU A 89 11.08 0.63 26.15
CA LEU A 89 11.47 0.60 24.75
C LEU A 89 12.19 1.90 24.34
N LYS A 90 11.66 3.06 24.74
CA LYS A 90 12.23 4.38 24.44
C LYS A 90 13.57 4.66 25.13
N LYS A 91 14.00 3.85 26.10
CA LYS A 91 15.34 3.91 26.68
C LYS A 91 16.43 3.35 25.77
N LEU A 92 16.05 2.55 24.76
CA LEU A 92 16.98 2.07 23.74
C LEU A 92 17.36 3.22 22.78
N PRO A 93 18.54 3.15 22.11
CA PRO A 93 18.94 4.16 21.15
C PRO A 93 17.91 4.33 20.04
N SER A 94 17.38 5.54 19.88
CA SER A 94 16.44 5.86 18.82
C SER A 94 17.17 6.24 17.54
N VAL A 95 16.59 5.88 16.39
CA VAL A 95 17.03 6.28 15.07
C VAL A 95 15.87 6.85 14.28
N GLU A 96 16.19 7.70 13.31
CA GLU A 96 15.21 8.28 12.38
C GLU A 96 15.62 7.99 10.95
N MET A 97 14.67 7.68 10.09
CA MET A 97 14.89 7.48 8.67
C MET A 97 13.69 7.88 7.83
N VAL A 98 13.96 8.24 6.57
CA VAL A 98 12.92 8.41 5.56
C VAL A 98 12.84 7.14 4.72
N SER A 99 11.64 6.59 4.63
CA SER A 99 11.38 5.38 3.85
C SER A 99 9.98 5.40 3.23
N VAL A 100 9.90 4.94 1.99
CA VAL A 100 8.63 4.60 1.34
C VAL A 100 8.01 3.40 2.03
N VAL A 101 6.71 3.48 2.25
CA VAL A 101 5.85 2.34 2.56
C VAL A 101 4.84 2.21 1.43
N GLU A 102 4.80 1.06 0.78
CA GLU A 102 3.92 0.76 -0.35
C GLU A 102 3.12 -0.51 -0.08
N CYS A 103 1.81 -0.46 -0.29
CA CYS A 103 0.96 -1.65 -0.25
C CYS A 103 1.36 -2.62 -1.37
N ALA A 104 1.48 -3.91 -1.05
CA ALA A 104 1.79 -4.93 -2.05
C ALA A 104 0.83 -4.90 -3.27
N GLY A 105 -0.42 -4.45 -3.06
CA GLY A 105 -1.44 -4.33 -4.09
C GLY A 105 -1.45 -3.00 -4.84
N ASN A 106 -0.50 -2.11 -4.62
CA ASN A 106 -0.44 -0.82 -5.33
C ASN A 106 -0.33 -1.01 -6.85
N GLY A 107 -1.30 -0.51 -7.61
CA GLY A 107 -1.41 -0.72 -9.06
C GLY A 107 -2.28 -1.91 -9.48
N ARG A 108 -2.96 -2.61 -8.54
CA ARG A 108 -3.82 -3.76 -8.88
C ARG A 108 -4.91 -3.41 -9.90
N ALA A 109 -5.43 -2.19 -9.88
CA ALA A 109 -6.45 -1.73 -10.82
C ALA A 109 -6.00 -1.77 -12.29
N PHE A 110 -4.69 -1.84 -12.54
CA PHE A 110 -4.10 -1.84 -13.89
C PHE A 110 -3.77 -3.24 -14.40
N VAL A 111 -3.92 -4.28 -13.59
CA VAL A 111 -3.64 -5.68 -13.97
C VAL A 111 -4.66 -6.15 -15.01
N ASP A 112 -4.19 -6.72 -16.14
CA ASP A 112 -5.03 -7.23 -17.22
C ASP A 112 -4.67 -8.70 -17.54
N PRO A 113 -5.63 -9.65 -17.43
CA PRO A 113 -7.02 -9.46 -17.01
C PRO A 113 -7.16 -9.14 -15.51
N PRO A 114 -8.25 -8.44 -15.11
CA PRO A 114 -8.46 -8.00 -13.73
C PRO A 114 -8.42 -9.15 -12.72
N VAL A 115 -7.88 -8.85 -11.56
CA VAL A 115 -7.73 -9.79 -10.44
C VAL A 115 -8.46 -9.30 -9.19
N PRO A 116 -8.89 -10.21 -8.30
CA PRO A 116 -9.62 -9.84 -7.08
C PRO A 116 -8.77 -9.06 -6.08
N GLY A 117 -9.45 -8.32 -5.20
CA GLY A 117 -8.90 -7.51 -4.12
C GLY A 117 -9.19 -6.03 -4.29
N LEU A 118 -8.76 -5.19 -3.34
CA LEU A 118 -8.91 -3.74 -3.45
C LEU A 118 -8.18 -3.21 -4.68
N GLN A 119 -8.89 -2.45 -5.49
CA GLN A 119 -8.41 -1.95 -6.79
C GLN A 119 -7.64 -0.64 -6.62
N TRP A 120 -6.53 -0.74 -5.88
CA TRP A 120 -5.59 0.37 -5.74
C TRP A 120 -5.08 0.84 -7.09
N THR A 121 -5.03 2.15 -7.30
CA THR A 121 -4.35 2.74 -8.46
C THR A 121 -2.87 2.99 -8.12
N ASN A 122 -2.43 4.23 -8.02
CA ASN A 122 -1.02 4.55 -7.73
C ASN A 122 -0.77 5.02 -6.30
N GLY A 123 -1.81 5.32 -5.53
CA GLY A 123 -1.70 6.10 -4.29
C GLY A 123 -1.70 5.28 -3.00
N SER A 124 -1.65 3.93 -3.06
CA SER A 124 -1.44 3.14 -1.85
C SER A 124 0.06 3.05 -1.48
N VAL A 125 0.68 4.21 -1.42
CA VAL A 125 2.09 4.44 -1.12
C VAL A 125 2.25 5.77 -0.39
N GLY A 126 3.31 5.92 0.39
CA GLY A 126 3.70 7.21 0.99
C GLY A 126 5.16 7.18 1.41
N ASN A 127 5.80 8.33 1.41
CA ASN A 127 7.17 8.52 1.88
C ASN A 127 7.14 9.17 3.25
N GLY A 128 7.43 8.41 4.29
CA GLY A 128 7.35 8.86 5.68
C GLY A 128 8.70 8.98 6.36
N ARG A 129 8.77 9.86 7.34
CA ARG A 129 9.87 9.96 8.30
C ARG A 129 9.50 9.15 9.52
N TRP A 130 10.25 8.09 9.79
CA TRP A 130 9.97 7.12 10.84
C TRP A 130 11.02 7.23 11.94
N ARG A 131 10.59 7.34 13.19
CA ARG A 131 11.48 7.31 14.34
C ARG A 131 11.10 6.19 15.29
N GLY A 132 12.11 5.46 15.75
CA GLY A 132 11.93 4.32 16.62
C GLY A 132 13.25 3.74 17.10
N VAL A 133 13.21 2.51 17.58
CA VAL A 133 14.40 1.74 17.97
C VAL A 133 14.67 0.66 16.92
N ARG A 134 15.91 0.24 16.76
CA ARG A 134 16.23 -0.89 15.87
C ARG A 134 15.64 -2.17 16.44
N LEU A 135 14.96 -2.94 15.58
CA LEU A 135 14.49 -4.27 15.95
C LEU A 135 15.66 -5.17 16.41
N ALA A 136 16.80 -5.05 15.73
CA ALA A 136 18.02 -5.78 16.07
C ALA A 136 18.47 -5.55 17.53
N ASP A 137 18.30 -4.33 18.07
CA ASP A 137 18.71 -4.02 19.46
C ASP A 137 17.77 -4.70 20.47
N VAL A 138 16.48 -4.77 20.15
CA VAL A 138 15.48 -5.49 20.97
C VAL A 138 15.75 -6.99 20.96
N LEU A 139 15.98 -7.57 19.77
CA LEU A 139 16.28 -9.00 19.62
C LEU A 139 17.61 -9.40 20.29
N LYS A 140 18.64 -8.56 20.19
CA LYS A 140 19.92 -8.76 20.91
C LYS A 140 19.73 -8.71 22.42
N ARG A 141 18.90 -7.79 22.92
CA ARG A 141 18.59 -7.72 24.35
C ARG A 141 17.86 -8.97 24.85
N ALA A 142 16.99 -9.56 24.01
CA ALA A 142 16.34 -10.85 24.29
C ALA A 142 17.31 -12.05 24.15
N GLY A 143 18.48 -11.85 23.53
CA GLY A 143 19.43 -12.91 23.21
C GLY A 143 18.91 -13.85 22.14
N ILE A 144 18.61 -13.32 20.95
CA ILE A 144 18.20 -14.15 19.80
C ILE A 144 19.23 -15.28 19.57
N LYS A 145 18.72 -16.52 19.44
CA LYS A 145 19.54 -17.70 19.23
C LYS A 145 19.86 -17.91 17.75
N ASP A 146 20.94 -18.64 17.46
CA ASP A 146 21.34 -18.99 16.08
C ASP A 146 20.31 -19.89 15.36
N SER A 147 19.45 -20.60 16.13
CA SER A 147 18.31 -21.37 15.59
C SER A 147 17.20 -20.49 15.00
N GLY A 148 17.14 -19.19 15.35
CA GLY A 148 16.14 -18.27 14.86
C GLY A 148 16.25 -18.03 13.37
N LYS A 149 15.22 -18.41 12.61
CA LYS A 149 15.15 -18.25 11.14
C LYS A 149 14.22 -17.14 10.71
N GLU A 150 13.10 -16.99 11.40
CA GLU A 150 12.11 -15.95 11.15
C GLU A 150 11.71 -15.22 12.43
N VAL A 151 11.25 -13.99 12.24
CA VAL A 151 10.67 -13.16 13.30
C VAL A 151 9.23 -12.87 12.93
N LEU A 152 8.32 -13.42 13.71
CA LEU A 152 6.88 -13.29 13.57
C LEU A 152 6.40 -12.07 14.38
N PHE A 153 5.48 -11.32 13.81
CA PHE A 153 4.83 -10.16 14.41
C PHE A 153 3.32 -10.36 14.50
N ASN A 154 2.77 -9.92 15.63
CA ASN A 154 1.34 -9.82 15.85
C ASN A 154 0.98 -8.43 16.36
N GLY A 155 -0.19 -7.92 15.98
CA GLY A 155 -0.74 -6.64 16.42
C GLY A 155 -1.92 -6.79 17.36
N ALA A 156 -2.46 -5.66 17.83
CA ALA A 156 -3.64 -5.62 18.68
C ALA A 156 -4.97 -5.68 17.89
N ASP A 157 -4.92 -5.76 16.56
CA ASP A 157 -6.12 -5.90 15.74
C ASP A 157 -6.71 -7.32 15.87
N VAL A 158 -8.04 -7.37 16.04
CA VAL A 158 -8.76 -8.61 16.29
C VAL A 158 -9.50 -9.04 15.03
N PRO A 159 -9.37 -10.29 14.59
CA PRO A 159 -10.06 -10.80 13.42
C PRO A 159 -11.58 -10.85 13.63
N ILE A 160 -12.33 -10.77 12.52
CA ILE A 160 -13.80 -10.89 12.52
C ILE A 160 -14.17 -12.35 12.24
N GLY A 161 -15.09 -12.91 13.03
CA GLY A 161 -15.61 -14.25 12.83
C GLY A 161 -14.49 -15.30 12.84
N THR A 162 -14.40 -16.07 11.76
CA THR A 162 -13.36 -17.12 11.56
C THR A 162 -12.17 -16.65 10.72
N MET A 163 -12.08 -15.34 10.44
CA MET A 163 -10.94 -14.77 9.73
C MET A 163 -9.66 -14.99 10.50
N GLN A 164 -8.59 -15.30 9.79
CA GLN A 164 -7.30 -15.52 10.42
C GLN A 164 -6.70 -14.19 10.89
N ASP A 165 -6.14 -14.22 12.10
CA ASP A 165 -5.40 -13.11 12.68
C ASP A 165 -4.28 -12.63 11.75
N PHE A 166 -4.10 -11.30 11.61
CA PHE A 166 -3.12 -10.72 10.70
C PHE A 166 -1.71 -10.79 11.29
N ARG A 167 -1.08 -11.94 11.14
CA ARG A 167 0.30 -12.17 11.55
C ARG A 167 1.21 -12.31 10.35
N ARG A 168 2.36 -11.66 10.39
CA ARG A 168 3.38 -11.68 9.34
C ARG A 168 4.75 -11.93 9.92
N SER A 169 5.59 -12.64 9.19
CA SER A 169 6.99 -12.84 9.55
C SER A 169 7.92 -12.22 8.51
N ILE A 170 9.12 -11.90 8.96
CA ILE A 170 10.26 -11.57 8.12
C ILE A 170 11.43 -12.48 8.49
N THR A 171 12.38 -12.66 7.56
CA THR A 171 13.58 -13.47 7.86
C THR A 171 14.38 -12.85 9.02
N ALA A 172 15.05 -13.66 9.81
CA ALA A 172 15.95 -13.19 10.87
C ALA A 172 17.02 -12.22 10.32
N LYS A 173 17.52 -12.48 9.08
CA LYS A 173 18.43 -11.56 8.39
C LYS A 173 17.81 -10.17 8.22
N LYS A 174 16.54 -10.07 7.78
CA LYS A 174 15.84 -8.77 7.63
C LYS A 174 15.54 -8.13 8.98
N ALA A 175 15.20 -8.92 9.99
CA ALA A 175 14.93 -8.43 11.34
C ALA A 175 16.19 -7.85 12.01
N LEU A 176 17.36 -8.42 11.74
CA LEU A 176 18.65 -7.97 12.26
C LEU A 176 19.31 -6.86 11.42
N ASP A 177 18.72 -6.49 10.27
CA ASP A 177 19.17 -5.33 9.49
C ASP A 177 19.06 -4.07 10.34
N SER A 178 20.14 -3.25 10.34
CA SER A 178 20.23 -2.00 11.10
C SER A 178 19.16 -0.96 10.74
N ASN A 179 18.50 -1.13 9.61
CA ASN A 179 17.44 -0.25 9.12
C ASN A 179 16.02 -0.75 9.47
N THR A 180 15.88 -1.99 9.96
CA THR A 180 14.57 -2.47 10.42
C THR A 180 14.25 -1.91 11.80
N LEU A 181 13.12 -1.16 11.91
CA LEU A 181 12.76 -0.43 13.12
C LEU A 181 11.47 -0.93 13.74
N LEU A 182 11.35 -0.71 15.03
CA LEU A 182 10.10 -0.60 15.78
C LEU A 182 9.81 0.89 15.96
N ALA A 183 8.96 1.45 15.10
CA ALA A 183 8.68 2.88 15.07
C ALA A 183 7.52 3.24 16.00
N TYR A 184 7.67 4.35 16.71
CA TYR A 184 6.67 4.96 17.59
C TYR A 184 6.34 6.41 17.21
N GLU A 185 7.06 6.99 16.23
CA GLU A 185 6.74 8.30 15.66
C GLU A 185 6.74 8.23 14.12
N MET A 186 5.93 9.08 13.51
CA MET A 186 5.82 9.29 12.08
C MET A 186 5.77 10.79 11.77
N ASN A 187 6.63 11.27 10.89
CA ASN A 187 6.70 12.68 10.49
C ASN A 187 6.85 13.66 11.67
N GLY A 188 7.57 13.26 12.72
CA GLY A 188 7.84 14.09 13.89
C GLY A 188 6.72 14.14 14.93
N VAL A 189 5.66 13.35 14.79
CA VAL A 189 4.61 13.20 15.81
C VAL A 189 4.46 11.75 16.23
N THR A 190 3.84 11.52 17.39
CA THR A 190 3.44 10.16 17.82
C THR A 190 2.63 9.50 16.72
N LEU A 191 2.86 8.21 16.47
CA LEU A 191 2.11 7.44 15.47
C LEU A 191 0.61 7.70 15.60
N PRO A 192 -0.08 8.14 14.52
CA PRO A 192 -1.53 8.16 14.51
C PRO A 192 -2.10 6.74 14.65
N VAL A 193 -3.33 6.62 15.15
CA VAL A 193 -3.94 5.30 15.43
C VAL A 193 -4.05 4.46 14.15
N LYS A 194 -4.49 5.04 13.03
CA LYS A 194 -4.61 4.35 11.73
C LYS A 194 -3.26 3.92 11.15
N HIS A 195 -2.17 4.52 11.61
CA HIS A 195 -0.80 4.22 11.17
C HIS A 195 -0.02 3.33 12.14
N GLY A 196 -0.66 2.82 13.21
CA GLY A 196 -0.11 1.76 14.04
C GLY A 196 0.28 2.16 15.46
N PHE A 197 -0.32 3.23 16.04
CA PHE A 197 -0.12 3.56 17.46
C PHE A 197 -0.36 2.34 18.38
N PRO A 198 0.50 2.08 19.39
CA PRO A 198 1.65 2.89 19.79
C PRO A 198 2.97 2.49 19.13
N LEU A 199 3.02 1.33 18.47
CA LEU A 199 4.23 0.76 17.89
C LEU A 199 3.91 0.02 16.59
N ARG A 200 4.80 0.13 15.61
CA ARG A 200 4.72 -0.65 14.37
C ARG A 200 6.08 -1.11 13.90
N VAL A 201 6.08 -2.18 13.09
CA VAL A 201 7.26 -2.58 12.33
C VAL A 201 7.45 -1.65 11.14
N VAL A 202 8.71 -1.27 10.89
CA VAL A 202 9.18 -0.61 9.67
C VAL A 202 10.30 -1.46 9.07
N ALA A 203 10.03 -2.09 7.94
CA ALA A 203 10.97 -2.93 7.20
C ALA A 203 11.31 -2.28 5.84
N PRO A 204 12.23 -1.28 5.80
CA PRO A 204 12.47 -0.46 4.63
C PRO A 204 12.83 -1.28 3.40
N GLY A 205 12.30 -0.87 2.25
CA GLY A 205 12.49 -1.56 0.98
C GLY A 205 11.62 -2.80 0.77
N TRP A 206 10.86 -3.24 1.79
CA TRP A 206 9.90 -4.34 1.68
C TRP A 206 8.46 -3.81 1.64
N ALA A 207 7.57 -4.58 1.00
CA ALA A 207 6.14 -4.25 0.92
C ALA A 207 5.49 -4.15 2.31
N SER A 208 4.49 -3.28 2.43
CA SER A 208 3.92 -2.88 3.72
C SER A 208 3.11 -3.97 4.44
N ASP A 209 2.83 -5.09 3.80
CA ASP A 209 2.29 -6.27 4.47
C ASP A 209 3.23 -6.83 5.54
N SER A 210 4.55 -6.58 5.41
CA SER A 210 5.56 -6.91 6.42
C SER A 210 5.69 -5.85 7.53
N TRP A 211 4.97 -4.73 7.46
CA TRP A 211 5.06 -3.61 8.39
C TRP A 211 3.89 -3.63 9.38
N VAL A 212 3.82 -4.69 10.19
CA VAL A 212 2.70 -4.91 11.13
C VAL A 212 2.49 -3.70 12.02
N LYS A 213 1.22 -3.25 12.12
CA LYS A 213 0.76 -2.13 12.94
C LYS A 213 0.28 -2.61 14.31
N TRP A 214 0.16 -1.67 15.26
CA TRP A 214 -0.36 -1.95 16.61
C TRP A 214 0.36 -3.08 17.32
N LEU A 215 1.66 -3.19 17.08
CA LEU A 215 2.51 -4.31 17.48
C LEU A 215 2.43 -4.60 18.97
N THR A 216 2.15 -5.85 19.33
CA THR A 216 2.12 -6.37 20.70
C THR A 216 3.07 -7.54 20.91
N ASP A 217 3.33 -8.34 19.87
CA ASP A 217 4.09 -9.57 20.02
C ASP A 217 5.15 -9.74 18.93
N ILE A 218 6.32 -10.17 19.34
CA ILE A 218 7.44 -10.60 18.49
C ILE A 218 7.85 -11.99 18.94
N THR A 219 7.69 -12.99 18.06
CA THR A 219 8.11 -14.36 18.32
C THR A 219 9.21 -14.78 17.36
N VAL A 220 10.38 -15.16 17.87
CA VAL A 220 11.45 -15.71 17.03
C VAL A 220 11.19 -17.19 16.79
N LEU A 221 11.17 -17.61 15.53
CA LEU A 221 10.85 -18.96 15.11
C LEU A 221 12.09 -19.68 14.55
N ASP A 222 12.18 -20.99 14.79
CA ASP A 222 13.22 -21.88 14.25
C ASP A 222 12.93 -22.37 12.82
N LYS A 223 11.78 -22.03 12.27
CA LYS A 223 11.28 -22.40 10.94
C LYS A 223 10.46 -21.29 10.30
N GLU A 224 10.14 -21.45 9.02
CA GLU A 224 9.21 -20.55 8.32
C GLU A 224 7.83 -20.58 8.96
N PHE A 225 7.22 -19.39 9.10
CA PHE A 225 5.84 -19.26 9.58
C PHE A 225 4.86 -19.69 8.48
N ASP A 226 4.00 -20.66 8.79
CA ASP A 226 3.03 -21.24 7.86
C ASP A 226 1.59 -20.73 8.02
N GLY A 227 1.41 -19.63 8.75
CA GLY A 227 0.09 -19.01 8.92
C GLY A 227 -0.49 -18.47 7.61
N PHE A 228 -1.82 -18.31 7.57
CA PHE A 228 -2.59 -17.96 6.37
C PHE A 228 -1.98 -16.80 5.57
N TRP A 229 -1.61 -15.71 6.25
CA TRP A 229 -1.12 -14.49 5.60
C TRP A 229 0.31 -14.62 5.02
N MET A 230 1.04 -15.70 5.32
CA MET A 230 2.32 -16.06 4.71
C MET A 230 2.18 -17.16 3.68
N LYS A 231 1.31 -18.15 3.94
CA LYS A 231 1.17 -19.36 3.11
C LYS A 231 0.21 -19.17 1.94
N ASN A 232 -0.89 -18.41 2.14
CA ASN A 232 -1.99 -18.30 1.19
C ASN A 232 -2.14 -16.90 0.59
N ALA A 233 -1.69 -15.85 1.27
CA ALA A 233 -1.80 -14.47 0.83
C ALA A 233 -0.42 -13.81 0.69
N TYR A 234 -0.38 -12.67 0.02
CA TYR A 234 0.86 -11.91 -0.22
C TYR A 234 1.97 -12.75 -0.86
N ARG A 235 1.59 -13.49 -1.90
CA ARG A 235 2.51 -14.33 -2.68
C ARG A 235 2.44 -13.94 -4.15
N ARG A 236 3.52 -14.18 -4.86
CA ARG A 236 3.64 -13.92 -6.29
C ARG A 236 4.36 -15.08 -6.99
N PRO A 237 4.14 -15.28 -8.28
CA PRO A 237 5.00 -16.15 -9.09
C PRO A 237 6.47 -15.72 -8.97
N ASP A 238 7.39 -16.67 -8.97
CA ASP A 238 8.84 -16.43 -9.05
C ASP A 238 9.35 -16.37 -10.51
N HIS A 239 8.50 -16.70 -11.46
CA HIS A 239 8.75 -16.65 -12.91
C HIS A 239 7.52 -16.09 -13.66
N PRO A 240 7.70 -15.56 -14.88
CA PRO A 240 6.60 -15.09 -15.70
C PRO A 240 5.58 -16.19 -16.00
N ILE A 241 4.31 -15.88 -15.91
CA ILE A 241 3.17 -16.76 -16.26
C ILE A 241 2.25 -16.07 -17.26
N ALA A 242 1.48 -16.84 -18.02
CA ALA A 242 0.56 -16.29 -18.99
C ALA A 242 -0.55 -15.47 -18.31
N PRO A 243 -0.95 -14.31 -18.88
CA PRO A 243 -2.06 -13.52 -18.36
C PRO A 243 -3.33 -14.35 -18.18
N GLY A 244 -4.04 -14.16 -17.07
CA GLY A 244 -5.22 -14.94 -16.71
C GLY A 244 -4.96 -16.33 -16.13
N SER A 245 -3.72 -16.80 -16.11
CA SER A 245 -3.37 -18.08 -15.50
C SER A 245 -3.60 -18.06 -13.98
N ALA A 246 -4.09 -19.16 -13.43
CA ALA A 246 -4.12 -19.40 -12.00
C ALA A 246 -2.83 -20.12 -11.57
N MET A 247 -2.32 -19.76 -10.39
CA MET A 247 -1.23 -20.48 -9.74
C MET A 247 -1.59 -20.69 -8.27
N ALA A 248 -1.38 -21.90 -7.78
CA ALA A 248 -1.63 -22.23 -6.39
C ALA A 248 -0.61 -21.54 -5.48
N PRO A 249 -1.02 -20.98 -4.32
CA PRO A 249 -0.14 -20.19 -3.45
C PRO A 249 1.15 -20.91 -3.05
N GLU A 250 1.13 -22.22 -2.82
CA GLU A 250 2.29 -23.02 -2.47
C GLU A 250 3.37 -23.10 -3.55
N LYS A 251 3.01 -22.77 -4.81
CA LYS A 251 3.94 -22.65 -5.95
C LYS A 251 4.47 -21.23 -6.15
N MET A 252 4.07 -20.31 -5.29
CA MET A 252 4.49 -18.91 -5.32
C MET A 252 5.47 -18.61 -4.19
N VAL A 253 6.19 -17.51 -4.31
CA VAL A 253 7.07 -16.98 -3.27
C VAL A 253 6.42 -15.81 -2.54
N PRO A 254 6.77 -15.56 -1.26
CA PRO A 254 6.28 -14.40 -0.54
C PRO A 254 6.64 -13.08 -1.24
N VAL A 255 5.74 -12.10 -1.17
CA VAL A 255 6.08 -10.72 -1.54
C VAL A 255 7.00 -10.17 -0.46
N THR A 256 8.15 -9.63 -0.88
CA THR A 256 9.17 -9.06 0.01
C THR A 256 9.61 -7.70 -0.50
N SER A 257 10.74 -7.63 -1.22
CA SER A 257 11.28 -6.40 -1.76
C SER A 257 10.33 -5.69 -2.71
N LEU A 258 10.23 -4.38 -2.56
CA LEU A 258 9.56 -3.50 -3.53
C LEU A 258 10.28 -3.56 -4.87
N ARG A 259 9.54 -3.41 -5.95
CA ARG A 259 10.07 -3.26 -7.29
C ARG A 259 10.32 -1.79 -7.60
N VAL A 260 11.30 -1.51 -8.47
CA VAL A 260 11.53 -0.14 -8.96
C VAL A 260 10.27 0.37 -9.68
N LYS A 261 9.83 1.57 -9.33
CA LYS A 261 8.59 2.16 -9.84
C LYS A 261 8.70 3.69 -9.93
N SER A 262 8.07 4.27 -10.95
CA SER A 262 7.86 5.71 -11.10
C SER A 262 6.39 5.99 -11.33
N VAL A 263 5.91 7.10 -10.78
CA VAL A 263 4.56 7.63 -10.99
C VAL A 263 4.66 9.04 -11.52
N ILE A 264 3.94 9.34 -12.60
CA ILE A 264 3.72 10.69 -13.12
C ILE A 264 2.60 11.30 -12.27
N ALA A 265 2.92 12.33 -11.51
CA ALA A 265 1.95 13.06 -10.68
C ALA A 265 1.24 14.16 -11.47
N SER A 266 1.96 14.76 -12.43
CA SER A 266 1.44 15.81 -13.32
C SER A 266 2.19 15.75 -14.67
N PRO A 267 1.47 15.98 -15.76
CA PRO A 267 0.03 16.21 -15.89
C PRO A 267 -0.79 14.94 -15.63
N ILE A 268 -2.10 15.11 -15.40
CA ILE A 268 -3.03 13.97 -15.30
C ILE A 268 -3.36 13.43 -16.70
N ASP A 269 -3.77 12.17 -16.77
CA ASP A 269 -4.19 11.53 -18.01
C ASP A 269 -5.36 12.29 -18.66
N GLY A 270 -5.29 12.50 -19.98
CA GLY A 270 -6.27 13.27 -20.75
C GLY A 270 -6.17 14.80 -20.61
N ALA A 271 -5.14 15.33 -19.94
CA ALA A 271 -4.98 16.78 -19.79
C ALA A 271 -4.83 17.49 -21.14
N ASN A 272 -5.45 18.68 -21.26
CA ASN A 272 -5.30 19.56 -22.39
C ASN A 272 -4.11 20.52 -22.13
N VAL A 273 -3.20 20.60 -23.08
CA VAL A 273 -2.00 21.45 -23.03
C VAL A 273 -1.98 22.34 -24.27
N ARG A 274 -1.58 23.59 -24.11
CA ARG A 274 -1.48 24.52 -25.23
C ARG A 274 -0.23 24.26 -26.05
N LEU A 275 -0.39 24.22 -27.37
CA LEU A 275 0.71 24.12 -28.30
C LEU A 275 1.73 25.25 -28.09
N GLY A 276 3.02 24.88 -28.01
CA GLY A 276 4.12 25.84 -27.86
C GLY A 276 4.37 26.28 -26.42
N ASP A 277 3.50 26.00 -25.47
CA ASP A 277 3.79 26.26 -24.06
C ASP A 277 4.77 25.21 -23.51
N SER A 278 5.68 25.65 -22.65
CA SER A 278 6.51 24.73 -21.88
C SER A 278 5.77 24.33 -20.61
N PHE A 279 5.74 23.04 -20.32
CA PHE A 279 5.22 22.55 -19.06
C PHE A 279 6.15 21.48 -18.46
N ASN A 280 6.00 21.26 -17.16
CA ASN A 280 6.77 20.27 -16.45
C ASN A 280 5.96 19.01 -16.25
N VAL A 281 6.47 17.90 -16.78
CA VAL A 281 6.09 16.55 -16.34
C VAL A 281 6.87 16.29 -15.06
N HIS A 282 6.19 15.94 -13.97
CA HIS A 282 6.86 15.63 -12.72
C HIS A 282 6.20 14.46 -11.98
N GLY A 283 6.96 13.87 -11.09
CA GLY A 283 6.50 12.74 -10.31
C GLY A 283 7.53 12.28 -9.30
N VAL A 284 7.34 11.08 -8.82
CA VAL A 284 8.21 10.41 -7.86
C VAL A 284 8.61 9.04 -8.36
N ALA A 285 9.75 8.53 -7.88
CA ALA A 285 10.21 7.19 -8.18
C ALA A 285 10.88 6.57 -6.94
N TRP A 286 10.70 5.27 -6.73
CA TRP A 286 11.25 4.52 -5.62
C TRP A 286 11.67 3.11 -6.01
N SER A 287 12.38 2.45 -5.14
CA SER A 287 12.75 1.04 -5.27
C SER A 287 12.81 0.38 -3.89
N GLY A 288 13.08 -0.91 -3.88
CA GLY A 288 13.18 -1.73 -2.69
C GLY A 288 14.58 -1.75 -2.06
N ASP A 289 14.91 -2.87 -1.41
CA ASP A 289 16.18 -3.08 -0.73
C ASP A 289 17.37 -3.34 -1.66
N LYS A 290 17.14 -3.39 -2.99
CA LYS A 290 18.20 -3.45 -4.01
C LYS A 290 18.94 -2.11 -4.21
N GLY A 291 18.47 -1.06 -3.61
CA GLY A 291 19.09 0.26 -3.60
C GLY A 291 18.20 1.38 -4.15
N PRO A 292 18.63 2.64 -3.98
CA PRO A 292 17.82 3.80 -4.37
C PRO A 292 17.70 3.96 -5.89
N VAL A 293 16.69 4.74 -6.31
CA VAL A 293 16.55 5.16 -7.71
C VAL A 293 17.75 6.04 -8.11
N THR A 294 18.37 5.69 -9.24
CA THR A 294 19.55 6.38 -9.80
C THR A 294 19.22 7.26 -11.00
N SER A 295 18.18 6.91 -11.77
CA SER A 295 17.71 7.72 -12.89
C SER A 295 16.23 7.51 -13.16
N VAL A 296 15.63 8.51 -13.81
CA VAL A 296 14.31 8.42 -14.43
C VAL A 296 14.45 8.93 -15.85
N ASP A 297 14.01 8.15 -16.82
CA ASP A 297 13.93 8.55 -18.22
C ASP A 297 12.47 8.82 -18.59
N VAL A 298 12.24 9.88 -19.35
CA VAL A 298 10.92 10.28 -19.85
C VAL A 298 10.87 10.13 -21.36
N SER A 299 9.78 9.56 -21.86
CA SER A 299 9.42 9.52 -23.27
C SER A 299 8.16 10.37 -23.49
N THR A 300 8.11 11.11 -24.59
CA THR A 300 6.94 11.89 -25.02
C THR A 300 6.34 11.37 -26.34
N ASP A 301 6.85 10.24 -26.82
CA ASP A 301 6.51 9.65 -28.12
C ASP A 301 6.08 8.18 -28.01
N GLY A 302 5.54 7.79 -26.84
CA GLY A 302 5.06 6.43 -26.60
C GLY A 302 6.16 5.38 -26.45
N GLY A 303 7.30 5.76 -25.88
CA GLY A 303 8.41 4.86 -25.57
C GLY A 303 9.40 4.63 -26.72
N ARG A 304 9.29 5.39 -27.82
CA ARG A 304 10.24 5.28 -28.97
C ARG A 304 11.59 5.91 -28.64
N THR A 305 11.59 7.07 -28.00
CA THR A 305 12.80 7.73 -27.52
C THR A 305 12.68 8.11 -26.05
N TRP A 306 13.80 8.13 -25.35
CA TRP A 306 13.86 8.39 -23.92
C TRP A 306 14.90 9.45 -23.62
N LYS A 307 14.57 10.39 -22.73
CA LYS A 307 15.45 11.48 -22.29
C LYS A 307 15.52 11.49 -20.77
N PRO A 308 16.69 11.77 -20.18
CA PRO A 308 16.81 11.81 -18.72
C PRO A 308 16.00 12.94 -18.10
N ALA A 309 15.30 12.67 -17.01
CA ALA A 309 14.67 13.66 -16.15
C ALA A 309 15.67 14.20 -15.09
N GLY A 310 15.45 15.42 -14.63
CA GLY A 310 16.16 15.98 -13.48
C GLY A 310 15.64 15.35 -12.19
N LEU A 311 16.54 14.82 -11.34
CA LEU A 311 16.19 14.31 -10.01
C LEU A 311 16.26 15.42 -8.97
N GLY A 312 15.29 15.47 -8.05
CA GLY A 312 15.25 16.39 -6.92
C GLY A 312 16.45 16.22 -5.97
N ALA A 313 16.70 17.23 -5.14
CA ALA A 313 17.80 17.22 -4.18
C ALA A 313 17.60 16.25 -3.01
N ASP A 314 16.35 16.12 -2.55
CA ASP A 314 16.02 15.22 -1.46
C ASP A 314 16.23 13.77 -1.84
N LYS A 315 16.94 13.07 -0.98
CA LYS A 315 17.29 11.66 -1.19
C LYS A 315 17.43 10.91 0.12
N SER A 316 17.02 9.66 0.11
CA SER A 316 17.23 8.68 1.17
C SER A 316 17.46 7.32 0.51
N GLN A 317 18.13 6.41 1.21
CA GLN A 317 18.34 5.05 0.72
C GLN A 317 17.01 4.35 0.39
N PHE A 318 15.97 4.58 1.20
CA PHE A 318 14.65 3.94 1.09
C PHE A 318 13.51 4.91 0.81
N GLY A 319 13.82 6.21 0.63
CA GLY A 319 12.85 7.23 0.26
C GLY A 319 12.65 7.30 -1.25
N TRP A 320 11.56 7.89 -1.68
CA TRP A 320 11.40 8.17 -3.09
C TRP A 320 12.30 9.33 -3.57
N ARG A 321 12.48 9.42 -4.86
CA ARG A 321 13.11 10.55 -5.54
C ARG A 321 12.05 11.32 -6.29
N GLN A 322 11.94 12.62 -6.03
CA GLN A 322 11.18 13.50 -6.91
C GLN A 322 11.97 13.69 -8.21
N TRP A 323 11.27 13.82 -9.31
CA TRP A 323 11.85 14.06 -10.62
C TRP A 323 10.99 15.00 -11.45
N SER A 324 11.61 15.71 -12.40
CA SER A 324 10.92 16.60 -13.33
C SER A 324 11.56 16.57 -14.71
N PHE A 325 10.74 16.81 -15.73
CA PHE A 325 11.15 16.89 -17.11
C PHE A 325 10.38 18.00 -17.82
N SER A 326 11.09 19.00 -18.36
CA SER A 326 10.48 20.07 -19.14
C SER A 326 10.24 19.60 -20.56
N PHE A 327 9.02 19.78 -21.04
CA PHE A 327 8.59 19.42 -22.38
C PHE A 327 7.85 20.59 -23.03
N ARG A 328 8.16 20.83 -24.32
CA ARG A 328 7.48 21.81 -25.16
C ARG A 328 7.02 21.10 -26.43
N PRO A 329 5.72 20.87 -26.59
CA PRO A 329 5.18 20.23 -27.79
C PRO A 329 5.34 21.17 -29.02
N ASP A 330 5.68 20.56 -30.14
CA ASP A 330 5.95 21.26 -31.42
C ASP A 330 4.81 21.17 -32.44
N ARG A 331 3.79 20.37 -32.16
CA ARG A 331 2.62 20.17 -33.03
C ARG A 331 1.37 19.79 -32.25
N GLU A 332 0.21 20.07 -32.81
CA GLU A 332 -1.03 19.52 -32.32
C GLU A 332 -1.04 17.99 -32.51
N SER A 333 -1.24 17.28 -31.42
CA SER A 333 -1.30 15.82 -31.42
C SER A 333 -1.73 15.30 -30.04
N TYR A 334 -2.06 14.02 -30.00
CA TYR A 334 -2.12 13.27 -28.78
C TYR A 334 -0.72 12.69 -28.46
N TYR A 335 -0.18 13.10 -27.33
CA TYR A 335 1.13 12.63 -26.86
C TYR A 335 0.97 11.59 -25.78
N ASN A 336 1.71 10.48 -25.89
CA ASN A 336 1.84 9.49 -24.84
C ASN A 336 3.12 9.75 -24.05
N VAL A 337 2.97 10.30 -22.86
CA VAL A 337 4.08 10.59 -21.95
C VAL A 337 4.27 9.41 -21.01
N MET A 338 5.50 8.93 -20.91
CA MET A 338 5.88 7.78 -20.11
C MET A 338 7.09 8.12 -19.25
N ALA A 339 7.19 7.54 -18.05
CA ALA A 339 8.35 7.70 -17.16
C ALA A 339 8.83 6.35 -16.66
N ARG A 340 10.13 6.08 -16.82
CA ARG A 340 10.77 4.81 -16.48
C ARG A 340 11.91 5.03 -15.49
N ALA A 341 11.78 4.50 -14.30
CA ALA A 341 12.83 4.55 -13.28
C ALA A 341 13.81 3.38 -13.42
N LYS A 342 15.05 3.64 -12.97
CA LYS A 342 16.13 2.66 -12.80
C LYS A 342 16.70 2.81 -11.40
N ASP A 343 17.00 1.68 -10.74
CA ASP A 343 17.63 1.66 -9.42
C ASP A 343 19.14 1.36 -9.46
N ALA A 344 19.75 1.33 -8.28
CA ALA A 344 21.19 1.13 -8.12
C ALA A 344 21.66 -0.30 -8.47
N SER A 345 20.76 -1.29 -8.48
CA SER A 345 21.07 -2.64 -8.94
C SER A 345 21.07 -2.77 -10.46
N GLY A 346 20.54 -1.75 -11.16
CA GLY A 346 20.36 -1.77 -12.60
C GLY A 346 18.96 -2.21 -13.04
N ASP A 347 18.08 -2.59 -12.12
CA ASP A 347 16.70 -2.94 -12.43
C ASP A 347 15.95 -1.72 -12.97
N THR A 348 15.11 -1.95 -14.00
CA THR A 348 14.27 -0.93 -14.63
C THR A 348 12.81 -1.38 -14.68
N GLN A 349 11.91 -0.41 -14.73
CA GLN A 349 10.50 -0.72 -14.93
C GLN A 349 10.26 -1.39 -16.29
N PRO A 350 9.46 -2.46 -16.35
CA PRO A 350 9.06 -3.11 -17.59
C PRO A 350 8.02 -2.28 -18.34
N LEU A 351 8.00 -2.42 -19.69
CA LEU A 351 6.94 -1.86 -20.56
C LEU A 351 5.72 -2.77 -20.63
N VAL A 352 5.90 -4.05 -20.32
CA VAL A 352 4.85 -5.08 -20.38
C VAL A 352 4.73 -5.72 -19.00
N GLU A 353 3.52 -5.97 -18.58
CA GLU A 353 3.22 -6.57 -17.29
C GLU A 353 3.79 -7.99 -17.16
N GLU A 354 4.41 -8.28 -16.01
CA GLU A 354 4.60 -9.62 -15.51
C GLU A 354 3.37 -10.01 -14.70
N TYR A 355 2.45 -10.74 -15.32
CA TYR A 355 1.17 -11.05 -14.72
C TYR A 355 1.30 -11.77 -13.36
N ASN A 356 0.53 -11.28 -12.39
CA ASN A 356 0.41 -11.88 -11.07
C ASN A 356 -1.08 -12.11 -10.73
N PRO A 357 -1.54 -13.36 -10.57
CA PRO A 357 -2.96 -13.65 -10.29
C PRO A 357 -3.44 -13.10 -8.94
N SER A 358 -2.54 -12.66 -8.08
CA SER A 358 -2.85 -11.97 -6.82
C SER A 358 -2.79 -10.44 -6.93
N GLY A 359 -2.32 -9.90 -8.06
CA GLY A 359 -2.23 -8.46 -8.32
C GLY A 359 -1.25 -7.70 -7.42
N TYR A 360 -0.16 -8.35 -7.00
CA TYR A 360 0.88 -7.72 -6.20
C TYR A 360 2.12 -7.34 -7.02
N GLY A 361 2.77 -6.25 -6.61
CA GLY A 361 4.04 -5.83 -7.16
C GLY A 361 3.97 -5.27 -8.58
N TRP A 362 2.82 -4.71 -8.99
CA TRP A 362 2.67 -4.05 -10.28
C TRP A 362 3.61 -2.84 -10.39
N ASN A 363 4.45 -2.82 -11.42
CA ASN A 363 5.44 -1.77 -11.63
C ASN A 363 5.66 -1.41 -13.11
N VAL A 364 4.66 -1.67 -13.95
CA VAL A 364 4.72 -1.30 -15.38
C VAL A 364 4.90 0.21 -15.52
N VAL A 365 5.63 0.61 -16.54
CA VAL A 365 5.78 2.02 -16.92
C VAL A 365 4.41 2.65 -17.14
N GLN A 366 4.10 3.71 -16.39
CA GLN A 366 2.86 4.47 -16.54
C GLN A 366 2.88 5.25 -17.86
N THR A 367 1.75 5.25 -18.54
CA THR A 367 1.49 6.10 -19.70
C THR A 367 0.42 7.12 -19.36
N VAL A 368 0.69 8.38 -19.65
CA VAL A 368 -0.22 9.51 -19.48
C VAL A 368 -0.43 10.16 -20.85
N GLY A 369 -1.69 10.23 -21.30
CA GLY A 369 -2.06 10.87 -22.55
C GLY A 369 -2.25 12.38 -22.39
N LEU A 370 -1.75 13.15 -23.35
CA LEU A 370 -1.94 14.60 -23.41
C LEU A 370 -2.55 15.03 -24.72
N ASN A 371 -3.58 15.84 -24.67
CA ASN A 371 -4.13 16.53 -25.82
C ASN A 371 -3.39 17.87 -26.01
N VAL A 372 -2.56 17.98 -27.03
CA VAL A 372 -1.90 19.25 -27.36
C VAL A 372 -2.72 19.95 -28.42
N LEU A 373 -3.24 21.15 -28.09
CA LEU A 373 -4.18 21.93 -28.89
C LEU A 373 -3.70 23.38 -28.98
N GLU A 374 -3.94 24.07 -30.12
CA GLU A 374 -3.69 25.50 -30.23
C GLU A 374 -4.53 26.31 -29.24
N ASN A 375 -5.79 25.94 -29.08
CA ASN A 375 -6.75 26.59 -28.18
C ASN A 375 -7.42 25.55 -27.26
N PRO A 376 -6.79 25.15 -26.16
CA PRO A 376 -7.40 24.21 -25.21
C PRO A 376 -8.57 24.87 -24.50
N GLN A 377 -9.80 24.51 -24.85
CA GLN A 377 -10.98 24.87 -24.07
C GLN A 377 -11.04 23.96 -22.83
N THR A 378 -11.35 24.49 -21.67
CA THR A 378 -11.63 23.71 -20.47
C THR A 378 -12.93 22.92 -20.69
N THR A 379 -12.82 21.69 -21.15
CA THR A 379 -13.97 20.77 -21.16
C THR A 379 -14.15 20.26 -19.73
N ALA A 380 -15.28 20.62 -19.13
CA ALA A 380 -15.73 19.99 -17.91
C ALA A 380 -15.80 18.47 -18.12
N SER A 381 -15.18 17.69 -17.23
CA SER A 381 -15.20 16.24 -17.26
C SER A 381 -16.65 15.74 -17.14
N GLY A 382 -17.22 15.30 -18.24
CA GLY A 382 -18.52 14.62 -18.28
C GLY A 382 -18.39 13.24 -17.67
N GLY A 383 -18.91 13.06 -16.46
CA GLY A 383 -19.07 11.74 -15.85
C GLY A 383 -20.04 10.90 -16.69
N VAL A 384 -19.61 9.77 -17.19
CA VAL A 384 -20.48 8.81 -17.88
C VAL A 384 -21.26 8.02 -16.82
N ASN A 385 -22.50 8.43 -16.56
CA ASN A 385 -23.45 7.66 -15.79
C ASN A 385 -24.07 6.57 -16.68
N GLY A 386 -23.51 5.36 -16.64
CA GLY A 386 -24.10 4.17 -17.22
C GLY A 386 -25.09 3.50 -16.26
N SER A 387 -26.35 3.87 -16.32
CA SER A 387 -27.43 3.13 -15.64
C SER A 387 -27.97 2.03 -16.58
N GLY A 388 -27.39 0.83 -16.48
CA GLY A 388 -27.97 -0.38 -17.06
C GLY A 388 -29.07 -0.94 -16.15
N ILE A 389 -30.20 -1.35 -16.75
CA ILE A 389 -31.34 -1.97 -16.07
C ILE A 389 -30.96 -3.40 -15.66
N PHE A 390 -30.41 -3.57 -14.45
CA PHE A 390 -30.24 -4.86 -13.81
C PHE A 390 -31.14 -4.89 -12.56
N GLY A 391 -31.80 -6.03 -12.31
CA GLY A 391 -32.60 -6.25 -11.11
C GLY A 391 -31.80 -5.90 -9.82
N GLY A 392 -32.50 -5.51 -8.76
CA GLY A 392 -31.89 -5.24 -7.47
C GLY A 392 -31.13 -6.46 -6.92
N PRO A 393 -30.26 -6.26 -5.91
CA PRO A 393 -29.54 -7.36 -5.28
C PRO A 393 -30.53 -8.35 -4.67
N PRO A 394 -30.21 -9.67 -4.67
CA PRO A 394 -30.98 -10.66 -3.90
C PRO A 394 -31.15 -10.19 -2.46
N THR A 395 -32.30 -10.45 -1.85
CA THR A 395 -32.62 -10.01 -0.49
C THR A 395 -31.56 -10.42 0.52
N THR A 396 -31.01 -11.60 0.37
CA THR A 396 -29.96 -12.18 1.21
C THR A 396 -28.57 -11.58 0.99
N PHE A 397 -28.32 -10.91 -0.15
CA PHE A 397 -27.03 -10.32 -0.49
C PHE A 397 -26.55 -9.30 0.55
N LYS A 398 -27.46 -8.46 1.05
CA LYS A 398 -27.11 -7.44 2.05
C LYS A 398 -26.67 -8.06 3.36
N ASP A 399 -27.41 -9.02 3.86
CA ASP A 399 -27.15 -9.65 5.16
C ASP A 399 -25.91 -10.54 5.11
N THR A 400 -25.69 -11.20 3.98
CA THR A 400 -24.59 -12.14 3.79
C THR A 400 -23.27 -11.46 3.42
N CYS A 401 -23.31 -10.49 2.49
CA CYS A 401 -22.08 -9.91 1.92
C CYS A 401 -21.68 -8.59 2.58
N LEU A 402 -22.65 -7.80 3.10
CA LEU A 402 -22.38 -6.48 3.67
C LEU A 402 -22.29 -6.47 5.19
N GLY A 403 -22.25 -7.64 5.82
CA GLY A 403 -22.05 -7.77 7.26
C GLY A 403 -20.67 -7.32 7.73
N CYS A 404 -19.62 -7.60 6.95
CA CYS A 404 -18.22 -7.33 7.30
C CYS A 404 -17.61 -6.12 6.60
N HIS A 405 -18.08 -5.75 5.40
CA HIS A 405 -17.60 -4.61 4.63
C HIS A 405 -18.74 -3.93 3.86
N GLU A 406 -18.48 -2.75 3.30
CA GLU A 406 -19.44 -2.03 2.47
C GLU A 406 -19.44 -2.56 1.01
N GLU A 407 -20.47 -2.19 0.24
CA GLU A 407 -20.62 -2.59 -1.17
C GLU A 407 -19.51 -2.00 -2.09
N ASP A 408 -18.83 -0.95 -1.66
CA ASP A 408 -17.75 -0.31 -2.37
C ASP A 408 -16.59 -1.27 -2.69
N VAL A 409 -16.28 -2.22 -1.80
CA VAL A 409 -15.31 -3.29 -2.04
C VAL A 409 -15.72 -4.19 -3.21
N ILE A 410 -17.03 -4.43 -3.37
CA ILE A 410 -17.58 -5.27 -4.44
C ILE A 410 -17.67 -4.48 -5.75
N ARG A 411 -18.11 -3.22 -5.69
CA ARG A 411 -18.36 -2.35 -6.86
C ARG A 411 -17.11 -2.09 -7.71
N GLN A 412 -15.95 -2.12 -7.12
CA GLN A 412 -14.69 -1.89 -7.84
C GLN A 412 -14.18 -3.13 -8.58
N GLN A 413 -14.74 -4.33 -8.32
CA GLN A 413 -14.33 -5.56 -8.97
C GLN A 413 -14.89 -5.68 -10.39
N ARG A 414 -14.16 -6.42 -11.27
CA ARG A 414 -14.60 -6.77 -12.62
C ARG A 414 -14.17 -8.21 -12.90
N LEU A 415 -14.81 -9.16 -12.23
CA LEU A 415 -14.36 -10.54 -12.16
C LEU A 415 -15.21 -11.48 -13.03
N THR A 416 -14.56 -12.49 -13.61
CA THR A 416 -15.25 -13.58 -14.29
C THR A 416 -16.08 -14.42 -13.31
N ARG A 417 -17.01 -15.23 -13.84
CA ARG A 417 -17.82 -16.13 -13.00
C ARG A 417 -16.98 -17.01 -12.09
N ALA A 418 -15.92 -17.60 -12.65
CA ALA A 418 -15.03 -18.47 -11.88
C ALA A 418 -14.25 -17.71 -10.76
N GLN A 419 -13.89 -16.45 -11.00
CA GLN A 419 -13.26 -15.60 -9.99
C GLN A 419 -14.25 -15.21 -8.89
N TRP A 420 -15.49 -14.82 -9.25
CA TRP A 420 -16.54 -14.53 -8.27
C TRP A 420 -16.89 -15.74 -7.41
N ASP A 421 -16.93 -16.93 -8.00
CA ASP A 421 -17.21 -18.15 -7.26
C ASP A 421 -16.13 -18.46 -6.21
N ARG A 422 -14.86 -18.24 -6.54
CA ARG A 422 -13.75 -18.33 -5.59
C ARG A 422 -13.83 -17.28 -4.47
N GLU A 423 -14.22 -16.04 -4.81
CA GLU A 423 -14.39 -14.99 -3.81
C GLU A 423 -15.54 -15.31 -2.83
N ILE A 424 -16.67 -15.81 -3.32
CA ILE A 424 -17.77 -16.29 -2.45
C ILE A 424 -17.26 -17.39 -1.52
N THR A 425 -16.51 -18.37 -2.05
CA THR A 425 -15.94 -19.46 -1.26
C THR A 425 -15.00 -18.93 -0.17
N LYS A 426 -14.13 -17.99 -0.51
CA LYS A 426 -13.22 -17.35 0.44
C LYS A 426 -13.99 -16.62 1.55
N MET A 427 -15.01 -15.82 1.20
CA MET A 427 -15.83 -15.12 2.19
C MET A 427 -16.61 -16.08 3.09
N THR A 428 -17.12 -17.18 2.53
CA THR A 428 -17.78 -18.25 3.31
C THR A 428 -16.80 -18.88 4.32
N ASN A 429 -15.58 -19.15 3.90
CA ASN A 429 -14.53 -19.64 4.79
C ASN A 429 -14.15 -18.64 5.90
N TRP A 430 -14.41 -17.36 5.68
CA TRP A 430 -14.18 -16.29 6.66
C TRP A 430 -15.41 -15.97 7.50
N GLY A 431 -16.49 -16.73 7.36
CA GLY A 431 -17.69 -16.67 8.21
C GLY A 431 -18.92 -16.05 7.56
N ALA A 432 -18.88 -15.68 6.28
CA ALA A 432 -20.08 -15.25 5.57
C ALA A 432 -21.09 -16.40 5.46
N GLN A 433 -22.33 -16.16 5.89
CA GLN A 433 -23.37 -17.18 5.94
C GLN A 433 -24.10 -17.30 4.59
N VAL A 434 -23.44 -17.94 3.60
CA VAL A 434 -24.03 -18.23 2.28
C VAL A 434 -24.66 -19.61 2.30
N LYS A 435 -25.98 -19.69 2.24
CA LYS A 435 -26.67 -20.96 2.13
C LYS A 435 -26.51 -21.57 0.74
N PRO A 436 -26.53 -22.92 0.58
CA PRO A 436 -26.34 -23.55 -0.72
C PRO A 436 -27.28 -23.02 -1.81
N GLU A 437 -28.56 -22.80 -1.49
CA GLU A 437 -29.60 -22.31 -2.38
C GLU A 437 -29.43 -20.82 -2.78
N GLU A 438 -28.69 -20.06 -2.00
CA GLU A 438 -28.45 -18.62 -2.22
C GLU A 438 -27.20 -18.37 -3.07
N ARG A 439 -26.29 -19.34 -3.16
CA ARG A 439 -25.00 -19.22 -3.83
C ARG A 439 -25.14 -18.82 -5.30
N ASP A 440 -25.91 -19.56 -6.06
CA ASP A 440 -26.11 -19.29 -7.50
C ASP A 440 -26.82 -17.96 -7.77
N PRO A 441 -27.90 -17.60 -7.07
CA PRO A 441 -28.48 -16.26 -7.18
C PRO A 441 -27.49 -15.13 -6.90
N ILE A 442 -26.67 -15.21 -5.85
CA ILE A 442 -25.63 -14.23 -5.53
C ILE A 442 -24.57 -14.19 -6.64
N LEU A 443 -24.09 -15.35 -7.09
CA LEU A 443 -23.07 -15.44 -8.13
C LEU A 443 -23.60 -14.84 -9.46
N ASN A 444 -24.84 -15.11 -9.84
CA ASN A 444 -25.46 -14.55 -11.05
C ASN A 444 -25.58 -13.03 -10.96
N TYR A 445 -25.99 -12.49 -9.80
CA TYR A 445 -26.04 -11.06 -9.56
C TYR A 445 -24.67 -10.39 -9.69
N LEU A 446 -23.65 -10.96 -9.04
CA LEU A 446 -22.29 -10.45 -9.08
C LEU A 446 -21.70 -10.46 -10.49
N VAL A 447 -21.88 -11.54 -11.25
CA VAL A 447 -21.42 -11.66 -12.64
C VAL A 447 -22.16 -10.69 -13.56
N GLY A 448 -23.47 -10.57 -13.42
CA GLY A 448 -24.27 -9.66 -14.25
C GLY A 448 -23.95 -8.19 -14.01
N ARG A 449 -23.67 -7.80 -12.77
CA ARG A 449 -23.45 -6.40 -12.40
C ARG A 449 -21.99 -5.99 -12.36
N TYR A 450 -21.10 -6.90 -11.93
CA TYR A 450 -19.69 -6.67 -11.67
C TYR A 450 -18.79 -7.67 -12.41
N GLY A 451 -19.28 -8.22 -13.52
CA GLY A 451 -18.48 -9.01 -14.44
C GLY A 451 -17.52 -8.16 -15.29
N PRO A 452 -16.63 -8.81 -16.08
CA PRO A 452 -15.75 -8.11 -17.00
C PRO A 452 -16.56 -7.21 -17.94
N ARG A 453 -16.05 -6.00 -18.20
CA ARG A 453 -16.67 -5.14 -19.23
C ARG A 453 -16.47 -5.81 -20.58
N GLN A 454 -17.54 -5.92 -21.37
CA GLN A 454 -17.39 -6.28 -22.78
C GLN A 454 -16.62 -5.14 -23.46
N ARG A 455 -15.52 -5.46 -24.11
CA ARG A 455 -14.74 -4.52 -24.94
C ARG A 455 -15.48 -4.20 -26.23
#